data_03c8a4c91e381501dcfa6d357a98ad1a
#
_entry.id   03c8a4c91e381501dcfa6d357a98ad1a
#
_cell.length_a   1.000
_cell.length_b   1.000
_cell.length_c   1.000
_cell.angle_alpha   90.00
_cell.angle_beta   90.00
_cell.angle_gamma   90.00
#
_symmetry.space_group_name_H-M   'P 1'
#
loop_
_entity.id
_entity.type
_entity.pdbx_description
1 polymer ?
#
loop_
_entity_poly.entity_id
_entity_poly.type
_entity_poly.pdbx_seq_one_letter_code
_entity_poly.pdbx_strand_id
1 'polypeptide(L)'
;MQATGADAFTRSWRTGQRLTTETADTFAEGIATRTTFELTYEILREHLDDIVTLEEQDLMDGIRLALATTHNLAEGAGAASIAAAMKLREELKGKKVACVMSGANITEETLKRVLSAESLVRDPVVR
;
A
#
# COMPACT_ATOMS: atom_id res chain seq x y z
N MET A 1 5.29 -0.88 3.09
CA MET A 1 4.60 -1.38 1.88
C MET A 1 5.07 -0.61 0.66
N GLN A 2 5.06 -1.22 -0.52
CA GLN A 2 5.24 -0.57 -1.82
C GLN A 2 4.28 -1.15 -2.86
N ALA A 3 3.99 -0.39 -3.92
CA ALA A 3 3.29 -0.92 -5.09
C ALA A 3 4.24 -1.80 -5.90
N THR A 4 3.74 -2.89 -6.49
CA THR A 4 4.55 -3.80 -7.33
C THR A 4 5.20 -3.06 -8.51
N GLY A 5 4.48 -2.10 -9.12
CA GLY A 5 5.01 -1.27 -10.21
C GLY A 5 6.02 -0.18 -9.77
N ALA A 6 6.28 -0.02 -8.45
CA ALA A 6 7.17 1.00 -7.89
C ALA A 6 7.99 0.45 -6.72
N ASP A 7 8.65 -0.69 -6.91
CA ASP A 7 9.24 -1.53 -5.86
C ASP A 7 10.75 -1.33 -5.64
N ALA A 8 11.32 -0.20 -6.08
CA ALA A 8 12.75 0.07 -6.02
C ALA A 8 13.34 -0.10 -4.61
N PHE A 9 12.64 0.38 -3.58
CA PHE A 9 13.09 0.23 -2.19
C PHE A 9 13.01 -1.25 -1.73
N THR A 10 11.94 -1.96 -2.05
CA THR A 10 11.76 -3.39 -1.72
C THR A 10 12.88 -4.22 -2.31
N ARG A 11 13.23 -4.00 -3.58
CA ARG A 11 14.34 -4.67 -4.25
C ARG A 11 15.67 -4.31 -3.62
N SER A 12 15.88 -3.03 -3.29
CA SER A 12 17.10 -2.57 -2.61
C SER A 12 17.24 -3.23 -1.23
N TRP A 13 16.17 -3.28 -0.45
CA TRP A 13 16.16 -3.86 0.88
C TRP A 13 16.47 -5.37 0.84
N ARG A 14 15.85 -6.10 -0.09
CA ARG A 14 16.05 -7.55 -0.26
C ARG A 14 17.45 -7.92 -0.75
N THR A 15 18.01 -7.12 -1.64
CA THR A 15 19.35 -7.39 -2.22
C THR A 15 20.51 -6.85 -1.37
N GLY A 16 20.22 -5.96 -0.45
CA GLY A 16 21.25 -5.26 0.32
C GLY A 16 22.01 -4.19 -0.45
N GLN A 17 21.54 -3.81 -1.64
CA GLN A 17 22.16 -2.80 -2.51
C GLN A 17 21.11 -1.76 -2.90
N ARG A 18 21.48 -0.48 -2.83
CA ARG A 18 20.59 0.60 -3.28
C ARG A 18 20.43 0.56 -4.80
N LEU A 19 19.21 0.29 -5.24
CA LEU A 19 18.83 0.21 -6.64
C LEU A 19 18.00 1.42 -7.06
N THR A 20 18.06 1.72 -8.35
CA THR A 20 17.19 2.69 -9.02
C THR A 20 16.48 1.96 -10.15
N THR A 21 15.18 2.21 -10.33
CA THR A 21 14.37 1.68 -11.43
C THR A 21 14.14 2.76 -12.48
N GLU A 22 13.89 2.34 -13.73
CA GLU A 22 13.58 3.27 -14.81
C GLU A 22 12.21 3.91 -14.65
N THR A 23 11.26 3.17 -14.07
CA THR A 23 9.88 3.61 -13.88
C THR A 23 9.43 3.42 -12.44
N ALA A 24 8.37 4.13 -12.06
CA ALA A 24 7.56 3.88 -10.87
C ALA A 24 6.10 4.03 -11.31
N ASP A 25 5.48 2.92 -11.68
CA ASP A 25 4.14 2.88 -12.24
C ASP A 25 3.13 2.44 -11.19
N THR A 26 2.47 3.41 -10.59
CA THR A 26 1.37 3.21 -9.63
C THR A 26 0.57 4.50 -9.48
N PHE A 27 -0.75 4.39 -9.25
CA PHE A 27 -1.56 5.55 -8.87
C PHE A 27 -1.33 6.00 -7.41
N ALA A 28 -0.68 5.18 -6.59
CA ALA A 28 -0.36 5.51 -5.21
C ALA A 28 0.93 6.36 -5.12
N GLU A 29 0.85 7.60 -5.55
CA GLU A 29 1.99 8.52 -5.71
C GLU A 29 2.85 8.64 -4.43
N GLY A 30 2.24 8.64 -3.25
CA GLY A 30 2.94 8.76 -1.97
C GLY A 30 3.88 7.60 -1.63
N ILE A 31 3.80 6.46 -2.36
CA ILE A 31 4.73 5.32 -2.24
C ILE A 31 5.44 5.00 -3.55
N ALA A 32 5.35 5.89 -4.55
CA ALA A 32 5.96 5.74 -5.87
C ALA A 32 7.38 6.32 -5.88
N THR A 33 8.38 5.50 -5.65
CA THR A 33 9.78 5.94 -5.70
C THR A 33 10.59 5.10 -6.67
N ARG A 34 11.43 5.77 -7.49
CA ARG A 34 12.37 5.10 -8.40
C ARG A 34 13.75 4.92 -7.77
N THR A 35 14.07 5.73 -6.76
CA THR A 35 15.40 5.78 -6.16
C THR A 35 15.32 5.51 -4.67
N THR A 36 16.25 4.72 -4.19
CA THR A 36 16.42 4.42 -2.78
C THR A 36 17.40 5.40 -2.15
N PHE A 37 16.88 6.32 -1.32
CA PHE A 37 17.68 7.34 -0.64
C PHE A 37 18.47 6.74 0.53
N GLU A 38 19.73 7.18 0.70
CA GLU A 38 20.69 6.59 1.63
C GLU A 38 20.19 6.57 3.08
N LEU A 39 19.85 7.73 3.62
CA LEU A 39 19.43 7.85 5.03
C LEU A 39 18.22 6.97 5.35
N THR A 40 17.18 7.01 4.52
CA THR A 40 15.97 6.20 4.74
C THR A 40 16.26 4.71 4.55
N TYR A 41 17.14 4.35 3.62
CA TYR A 41 17.54 2.97 3.39
C TYR A 41 18.27 2.38 4.60
N GLU A 42 19.24 3.10 5.16
CA GLU A 42 19.99 2.65 6.34
C GLU A 42 19.07 2.42 7.54
N ILE A 43 18.22 3.40 7.86
CA ILE A 43 17.27 3.31 8.97
C ILE A 43 16.28 2.15 8.77
N LEU A 44 15.66 2.07 7.60
CA LEU A 44 14.63 1.06 7.35
C LEU A 44 15.21 -0.34 7.20
N ARG A 45 16.45 -0.48 6.71
CA ARG A 45 17.13 -1.77 6.64
C ARG A 45 17.40 -2.35 8.01
N GLU A 46 17.69 -1.51 9.00
CA GLU A 46 17.95 -1.94 10.38
C GLU A 46 16.66 -2.27 11.15
N HIS A 47 15.56 -1.54 10.87
CA HIS A 47 14.38 -1.55 11.74
C HIS A 47 13.13 -2.21 11.14
N LEU A 48 13.11 -2.54 9.84
CA LEU A 48 11.99 -3.23 9.24
C LEU A 48 12.13 -4.76 9.37
N ASP A 49 11.06 -5.39 9.83
CA ASP A 49 10.95 -6.84 9.85
C ASP A 49 10.69 -7.41 8.44
N ASP A 50 9.82 -6.75 7.65
CA ASP A 50 9.49 -7.16 6.29
C ASP A 50 8.86 -6.03 5.45
N ILE A 51 8.78 -6.26 4.13
CA ILE A 51 8.13 -5.35 3.17
C ILE A 51 7.12 -6.12 2.34
N VAL A 52 5.87 -5.66 2.38
CA VAL A 52 4.77 -6.18 1.56
C VAL A 52 4.66 -5.36 0.27
N THR A 53 4.65 -6.03 -0.87
CA THR A 53 4.31 -5.41 -2.16
C THR A 53 2.82 -5.64 -2.47
N LEU A 54 2.20 -4.62 -3.06
CA LEU A 54 0.77 -4.55 -3.33
C LEU A 54 0.54 -4.29 -4.81
N GLU A 55 -0.40 -5.03 -5.39
CA GLU A 55 -0.90 -4.74 -6.72
C GLU A 55 -1.81 -3.50 -6.69
N GLU A 56 -2.01 -2.85 -7.85
CA GLU A 56 -2.93 -1.71 -7.97
C GLU A 56 -4.34 -2.06 -7.46
N GLN A 57 -4.79 -3.30 -7.70
CA GLN A 57 -6.08 -3.79 -7.21
C GLN A 57 -6.12 -3.91 -5.69
N ASP A 58 -5.05 -4.39 -5.05
CA ASP A 58 -4.94 -4.44 -3.58
C ASP A 58 -5.13 -3.04 -2.97
N LEU A 59 -4.50 -2.02 -3.58
CA LEU A 59 -4.59 -0.63 -3.14
C LEU A 59 -6.01 -0.06 -3.32
N MET A 60 -6.66 -0.34 -4.45
CA MET A 60 -8.05 0.05 -4.68
C MET A 60 -9.00 -0.59 -3.68
N ASP A 61 -8.83 -1.87 -3.39
CA ASP A 61 -9.62 -2.59 -2.39
C ASP A 61 -9.37 -2.06 -0.97
N GLY A 62 -8.13 -1.66 -0.65
CA GLY A 62 -7.79 -0.99 0.59
C GLY A 62 -8.52 0.35 0.78
N ILE A 63 -8.64 1.18 -0.26
CA ILE A 63 -9.40 2.44 -0.23
C ILE A 63 -10.88 2.16 0.00
N ARG A 64 -11.47 1.20 -0.72
CA ARG A 64 -12.88 0.82 -0.54
C ARG A 64 -13.16 0.32 0.88
N LEU A 65 -12.28 -0.53 1.40
CA LEU A 65 -12.43 -1.08 2.75
C LEU A 65 -12.35 0.04 3.80
N ALA A 66 -11.37 0.96 3.69
CA ALA A 66 -11.27 2.12 4.55
C ALA A 66 -12.57 2.93 4.57
N LEU A 67 -13.08 3.26 3.38
CA LEU A 67 -14.32 4.03 3.24
C LEU A 67 -15.53 3.29 3.83
N ALA A 68 -15.69 2.01 3.51
CA ALA A 68 -16.85 1.23 3.94
C ALA A 68 -16.89 0.94 5.45
N THR A 69 -15.71 0.72 6.08
CA THR A 69 -15.66 0.26 7.47
C THR A 69 -15.34 1.35 8.48
N THR A 70 -14.61 2.38 8.07
CA THR A 70 -14.19 3.48 8.96
C THR A 70 -14.81 4.82 8.59
N HIS A 71 -15.49 4.90 7.44
CA HIS A 71 -16.03 6.14 6.85
C HIS A 71 -14.98 7.22 6.63
N ASN A 72 -13.70 6.81 6.51
CA ASN A 72 -12.60 7.71 6.18
C ASN A 72 -12.18 7.49 4.74
N LEU A 73 -11.99 8.61 4.02
CA LEU A 73 -11.39 8.58 2.70
C LEU A 73 -9.87 8.50 2.85
N ALA A 74 -9.26 7.56 2.14
CA ALA A 74 -7.82 7.43 2.02
C ALA A 74 -7.41 7.52 0.55
N GLU A 75 -6.22 8.01 0.27
CA GLU A 75 -5.55 7.86 -1.02
C GLU A 75 -4.86 6.48 -1.14
N GLY A 76 -4.31 6.14 -2.31
CA GLY A 76 -3.64 4.85 -2.53
C GLY A 76 -2.53 4.55 -1.52
N ALA A 77 -1.64 5.51 -1.29
CA ALA A 77 -0.57 5.39 -0.29
C ALA A 77 -1.12 5.30 1.14
N GLY A 78 -2.15 6.10 1.46
CA GLY A 78 -2.82 6.11 2.76
C GLY A 78 -3.54 4.82 3.10
N ALA A 79 -4.07 4.11 2.09
CA ALA A 79 -4.75 2.83 2.25
C ALA A 79 -3.81 1.61 2.20
N ALA A 80 -2.55 1.78 1.85
CA ALA A 80 -1.61 0.68 1.65
C ALA A 80 -1.45 -0.23 2.88
N SER A 81 -1.51 0.32 4.10
CA SER A 81 -1.44 -0.48 5.34
C SER A 81 -2.66 -1.38 5.51
N ILE A 82 -3.85 -0.90 5.15
CA ILE A 82 -5.10 -1.66 5.19
C ILE A 82 -5.08 -2.75 4.13
N ALA A 83 -4.63 -2.42 2.91
CA ALA A 83 -4.46 -3.38 1.82
C ALA A 83 -3.49 -4.51 2.21
N ALA A 84 -2.34 -4.17 2.82
CA ALA A 84 -1.38 -5.14 3.32
C ALA A 84 -1.96 -6.04 4.41
N ALA A 85 -2.71 -5.47 5.36
CA ALA A 85 -3.38 -6.24 6.41
C ALA A 85 -4.40 -7.22 5.82
N MET A 86 -5.13 -6.83 4.78
CA MET A 86 -6.06 -7.72 4.07
C MET A 86 -5.33 -8.83 3.32
N LYS A 87 -4.23 -8.52 2.66
CA LYS A 87 -3.39 -9.49 1.95
C LYS A 87 -2.83 -10.54 2.89
N LEU A 88 -2.41 -10.13 4.08
CA LEU A 88 -1.83 -10.98 5.13
C LEU A 88 -2.86 -11.47 6.17
N ARG A 89 -4.15 -11.37 5.91
CA ARG A 89 -5.20 -11.62 6.91
C ARG A 89 -5.11 -12.97 7.61
N GLU A 90 -4.70 -14.02 6.91
CA GLU A 90 -4.56 -15.35 7.49
C GLU A 90 -3.38 -15.43 8.48
N GLU A 91 -2.26 -14.76 8.16
CA GLU A 91 -1.09 -14.68 9.01
C GLU A 91 -1.32 -13.78 10.23
N LEU A 92 -2.21 -12.78 10.08
CA LEU A 92 -2.54 -11.81 11.12
C LEU A 92 -3.71 -12.25 12.01
N LYS A 93 -4.32 -13.40 11.71
CA LYS A 93 -5.46 -13.92 12.46
C LYS A 93 -5.16 -14.04 13.96
N GLY A 94 -6.02 -13.41 14.79
CA GLY A 94 -5.87 -13.38 16.24
C GLY A 94 -4.81 -12.38 16.76
N LYS A 95 -4.12 -11.66 15.89
CA LYS A 95 -3.15 -10.62 16.28
C LYS A 95 -3.83 -9.25 16.40
N LYS A 96 -3.25 -8.36 17.19
CA LYS A 96 -3.59 -6.94 17.21
C LYS A 96 -2.74 -6.24 16.17
N VAL A 97 -3.38 -5.57 15.21
CA VAL A 97 -2.71 -4.91 14.10
C VAL A 97 -3.07 -3.42 14.11
N ALA A 98 -2.07 -2.56 14.00
CA ALA A 98 -2.26 -1.13 13.80
C ALA A 98 -1.96 -0.79 12.33
N CYS A 99 -2.94 -0.21 11.64
CA CYS A 99 -2.79 0.30 10.28
C CYS A 99 -2.72 1.83 10.31
N VAL A 100 -1.65 2.40 9.76
CA VAL A 100 -1.50 3.85 9.65
C VAL A 100 -2.12 4.32 8.34
N MET A 101 -3.15 5.15 8.40
CA MET A 101 -3.71 5.88 7.26
C MET A 101 -2.96 7.20 7.13
N SER A 102 -2.00 7.29 6.22
CA SER A 102 -1.05 8.40 6.15
C SER A 102 -1.54 9.60 5.34
N GLY A 103 -2.59 9.46 4.52
CA GLY A 103 -3.08 10.54 3.68
C GLY A 103 -4.41 10.24 2.97
N ALA A 104 -5.03 11.31 2.47
CA ALA A 104 -6.32 11.29 1.79
C ALA A 104 -6.35 12.19 0.54
N ASN A 105 -5.20 12.54 -0.02
CA ASN A 105 -5.08 13.42 -1.19
C ASN A 105 -5.41 12.66 -2.49
N ILE A 106 -6.63 12.17 -2.61
CA ILE A 106 -7.14 11.45 -3.79
C ILE A 106 -7.94 12.38 -4.69
N THR A 107 -7.72 12.31 -6.00
CA THR A 107 -8.51 13.06 -6.97
C THR A 107 -9.90 12.44 -7.15
N GLU A 108 -10.88 13.27 -7.57
CA GLU A 108 -12.22 12.78 -7.88
C GLU A 108 -12.20 11.71 -8.99
N GLU A 109 -11.35 11.86 -9.99
CA GLU A 109 -11.19 10.90 -11.09
C GLU A 109 -10.68 9.56 -10.57
N THR A 110 -9.62 9.56 -9.76
CA THR A 110 -9.07 8.34 -9.15
C THR A 110 -10.10 7.68 -8.24
N LEU A 111 -10.84 8.46 -7.45
CA LEU A 111 -11.89 7.92 -6.59
C LEU A 111 -13.02 7.26 -7.41
N LYS A 112 -13.47 7.89 -8.49
CA LYS A 112 -14.46 7.30 -9.41
C LYS A 112 -13.96 5.97 -9.99
N ARG A 113 -12.71 5.93 -10.45
CA ARG A 113 -12.08 4.70 -10.94
C ARG A 113 -12.07 3.60 -9.87
N VAL A 114 -11.65 3.95 -8.66
CA VAL A 114 -11.62 3.02 -7.51
C VAL A 114 -13.01 2.46 -7.24
N LEU A 115 -14.04 3.28 -7.16
CA LEU A 115 -15.39 2.85 -6.83
C LEU A 115 -16.08 2.05 -7.95
N SER A 116 -15.69 2.26 -9.22
CA SER A 116 -16.28 1.60 -10.39
C SER A 116 -15.58 0.28 -10.75
N ALA A 117 -14.35 0.03 -10.30
CA ALA A 117 -13.63 -1.20 -10.60
C ALA A 117 -14.25 -2.39 -9.82
N GLU A 118 -14.17 -3.59 -10.38
CA GLU A 118 -14.59 -4.80 -9.65
C GLU A 118 -13.71 -5.01 -8.43
N SER A 119 -14.33 -5.32 -7.29
CA SER A 119 -13.61 -5.66 -6.06
C SER A 119 -13.31 -7.15 -6.03
N LEU A 120 -12.07 -7.51 -5.70
CA LEU A 120 -11.69 -8.89 -5.42
C LEU A 120 -12.11 -9.31 -3.99
N VAL A 121 -12.35 -8.33 -3.14
CA VAL A 121 -12.91 -8.56 -1.80
C VAL A 121 -14.43 -8.57 -1.95
N ARG A 122 -15.06 -9.73 -1.77
CA ARG A 122 -16.53 -9.79 -1.63
C ARG A 122 -16.92 -8.85 -0.51
N ASP A 123 -17.96 -8.04 -0.75
CA ASP A 123 -18.44 -7.02 0.18
C ASP A 123 -18.29 -7.49 1.63
N PRO A 124 -17.54 -6.78 2.48
CA PRO A 124 -17.63 -7.05 3.90
C PRO A 124 -19.09 -6.79 4.26
N VAL A 125 -19.81 -7.84 4.62
CA VAL A 125 -21.18 -7.71 5.10
C VAL A 125 -21.11 -6.81 6.32
N VAL A 126 -21.33 -5.53 6.10
CA VAL A 126 -21.57 -4.56 7.18
C VAL A 126 -22.92 -4.94 7.76
N ARG A 127 -22.89 -5.72 8.84
CA ARG A 127 -24.06 -5.98 9.69
C ARG A 127 -24.08 -4.95 10.82
#